data_7b8acff35d1adcb81d43d2696043f7f4
#
_entry.id   7b8acff35d1adcb81d43d2696043f7f4
#
_cell.length_a   1.000
_cell.length_b   1.000
_cell.length_c   1.000
_cell.angle_alpha   90.00
_cell.angle_beta   90.00
_cell.angle_gamma   90.00
#
_symmetry.space_group_name_H-M   'P 1'
#
loop_
_entity.id
_entity.type
_entity.pdbx_description
1 polymer ?
#
loop_
_entity_poly.entity_id
_entity_poly.type
_entity_poly.pdbx_seq_one_letter_code
_entity_poly.pdbx_strand_id
1 'polypeptide(L)'
;MDNALKTNPLINPPDNVLKAAVHLDMDVSFSEIRKWLESCLSHAHNRLPFGKDEVENRWTQGQVQALSLILNTLLRPRAELMARAKEAAENALPRNF
;
A
#
# COMPACT_ATOMS: atom_id res chain seq x y z
N MET A 1 -18.42 -3.28 8.12
CA MET A 1 -17.51 -3.36 6.99
C MET A 1 -16.33 -2.41 7.13
N ASP A 2 -16.56 -1.17 7.50
CA ASP A 2 -15.49 -0.18 7.67
C ASP A 2 -14.47 -0.61 8.72
N ASN A 3 -14.91 -1.29 9.79
CA ASN A 3 -14.03 -1.76 10.85
C ASN A 3 -13.07 -2.85 10.36
N ALA A 4 -13.51 -3.73 9.46
CA ALA A 4 -12.67 -4.77 8.91
C ALA A 4 -11.55 -4.19 8.06
N LEU A 5 -11.83 -3.13 7.29
CA LEU A 5 -10.81 -2.43 6.50
C LEU A 5 -9.80 -1.71 7.39
N LYS A 6 -10.28 -1.03 8.46
CA LYS A 6 -9.41 -0.30 9.38
C LYS A 6 -8.50 -1.20 10.19
N THR A 7 -8.94 -2.43 10.48
CA THR A 7 -8.16 -3.38 11.27
C THR A 7 -7.30 -4.30 10.42
N ASN A 8 -7.43 -4.24 9.09
CA ASN A 8 -6.61 -5.06 8.21
C ASN A 8 -5.16 -4.56 8.25
N PRO A 9 -4.21 -5.38 8.75
CA PRO A 9 -2.81 -4.96 8.87
C PRO A 9 -2.13 -4.67 7.54
N LEU A 10 -2.65 -5.20 6.43
CA LEU A 10 -2.11 -4.92 5.11
C LEU A 10 -2.39 -3.47 4.69
N ILE A 11 -3.55 -2.94 5.05
CA ILE A 11 -3.94 -1.56 4.74
C ILE A 11 -3.27 -0.58 5.68
N ASN A 12 -3.07 -0.98 6.94
CA ASN A 12 -2.58 -0.10 7.98
C ASN A 12 -1.44 -0.76 8.76
N PRO A 13 -0.25 -0.90 8.14
CA PRO A 13 0.89 -1.49 8.83
C PRO A 13 1.26 -0.67 10.06
N PRO A 14 1.70 -1.32 11.15
CA PRO A 14 2.17 -0.61 12.33
C PRO A 14 3.38 0.28 12.03
N ASP A 15 3.57 1.34 12.81
CA ASP A 15 4.66 2.28 12.61
C ASP A 15 6.04 1.63 12.68
N ASN A 16 6.22 0.64 13.56
CA ASN A 16 7.50 -0.08 13.66
C ASN A 16 7.83 -0.85 12.37
N VAL A 17 6.81 -1.38 11.68
CA VAL A 17 6.98 -2.05 10.40
C VAL A 17 7.35 -1.04 9.33
N LEU A 18 6.70 0.11 9.30
CA LEU A 18 7.02 1.18 8.36
C LEU A 18 8.43 1.72 8.56
N LYS A 19 8.85 1.88 9.81
CA LYS A 19 10.21 2.33 10.14
C LYS A 19 11.25 1.32 9.66
N ALA A 20 10.98 0.04 9.85
CA ALA A 20 11.85 -1.02 9.33
C ALA A 20 11.92 -0.97 7.80
N ALA A 21 10.78 -0.74 7.14
CA ALA A 21 10.71 -0.63 5.69
C ALA A 21 11.51 0.57 5.16
N VAL A 22 11.59 1.68 5.92
CA VAL A 22 12.42 2.83 5.54
C VAL A 22 13.90 2.41 5.42
N HIS A 23 14.38 1.59 6.31
CA HIS A 23 15.77 1.09 6.24
C HIS A 23 15.98 0.21 5.00
N LEU A 24 15.01 -0.64 4.68
CA LEU A 24 15.07 -1.46 3.46
C LEU A 24 15.01 -0.62 2.20
N ASP A 25 14.25 0.48 2.23
CA ASP A 25 14.08 1.35 1.07
C ASP A 25 15.40 2.02 0.63
N MET A 26 16.38 2.07 1.51
CA MET A 26 17.72 2.57 1.19
C MET A 26 18.59 1.54 0.48
N ASP A 27 18.18 0.29 0.45
CA ASP A 27 18.93 -0.79 -0.18
C ASP A 27 18.61 -0.86 -1.68
N VAL A 28 19.66 -0.89 -2.50
CA VAL A 28 19.52 -0.97 -3.96
C VAL A 28 18.83 -2.27 -4.37
N SER A 29 19.13 -3.37 -3.68
CA SER A 29 18.50 -4.65 -3.94
C SER A 29 16.99 -4.61 -3.69
N PHE A 30 16.56 -3.86 -2.68
CA PHE A 30 15.14 -3.69 -2.39
C PHE A 30 14.44 -2.88 -3.49
N SER A 31 15.13 -1.92 -4.10
CA SER A 31 14.62 -1.17 -5.24
C SER A 31 14.27 -2.09 -6.42
N GLU A 32 15.07 -3.11 -6.66
CA GLU A 32 14.79 -4.08 -7.72
C GLU A 32 13.52 -4.90 -7.41
N ILE A 33 13.34 -5.28 -6.15
CA ILE A 33 12.11 -5.99 -5.72
C ILE A 33 10.89 -5.09 -5.92
N ARG A 34 10.98 -3.81 -5.57
CA ARG A 34 9.91 -2.85 -5.76
C ARG A 34 9.54 -2.72 -7.24
N LYS A 35 10.51 -2.57 -8.10
CA LYS A 35 10.29 -2.47 -9.55
C LYS A 35 9.60 -3.70 -10.10
N TRP A 36 9.99 -4.87 -9.62
CA TRP A 36 9.35 -6.12 -10.02
C TRP A 36 7.88 -6.16 -9.59
N LEU A 37 7.58 -5.73 -8.36
CA LEU A 37 6.20 -5.67 -7.86
C LEU A 37 5.36 -4.66 -8.65
N GLU A 38 5.93 -3.52 -9.01
CA GLU A 38 5.26 -2.51 -9.85
C GLU A 38 4.95 -3.10 -11.24
N SER A 39 5.86 -3.88 -11.78
CA SER A 39 5.67 -4.60 -13.04
C SER A 39 4.52 -5.61 -12.92
N CYS A 40 4.46 -6.36 -11.81
CA CYS A 40 3.36 -7.30 -11.55
C CYS A 40 2.02 -6.58 -11.50
N LEU A 41 1.97 -5.40 -10.86
CA LEU A 41 0.75 -4.60 -10.78
C LEU A 41 0.30 -4.13 -12.16
N SER A 42 1.22 -3.62 -12.98
CA SER A 42 0.92 -3.20 -14.35
C SER A 42 0.37 -4.36 -15.19
N HIS A 43 0.97 -5.53 -15.05
CA HIS A 43 0.52 -6.72 -15.75
C HIS A 43 -0.90 -7.12 -15.32
N ALA A 44 -1.18 -7.07 -14.03
CA ALA A 44 -2.51 -7.38 -13.51
C ALA A 44 -3.56 -6.38 -14.00
N HIS A 45 -3.24 -5.08 -13.99
CA HIS A 45 -4.13 -4.04 -14.52
C HIS A 45 -4.47 -4.29 -15.99
N ASN A 46 -3.45 -4.63 -16.78
CA ASN A 46 -3.63 -4.84 -18.21
C ASN A 46 -4.48 -6.08 -18.52
N ARG A 47 -4.52 -7.04 -17.61
CA ARG A 47 -5.33 -8.26 -17.78
C ARG A 47 -6.79 -8.09 -17.42
N LEU A 48 -7.14 -7.10 -16.60
CA LEU A 48 -8.51 -6.93 -16.09
C LEU A 48 -9.59 -6.90 -17.20
N PRO A 49 -9.43 -6.13 -18.28
CA PRO A 49 -10.45 -6.07 -19.32
C PRO A 49 -10.51 -7.31 -20.21
N PHE A 50 -9.56 -8.22 -20.08
CA PHE A 50 -9.43 -9.41 -20.96
C PHE A 50 -9.62 -10.73 -20.21
N GLY A 51 -10.12 -10.68 -18.99
CA GLY A 51 -10.42 -11.88 -18.22
C GLY A 51 -11.48 -12.74 -18.93
N LYS A 52 -11.25 -14.05 -18.97
CA LYS A 52 -12.12 -14.98 -19.69
C LYS A 52 -13.45 -15.21 -18.99
N ASP A 53 -13.49 -15.07 -17.68
CA ASP A 53 -14.70 -15.27 -16.90
C ASP A 53 -14.68 -14.38 -15.65
N GLU A 54 -15.80 -14.39 -14.92
CA GLU A 54 -15.97 -13.56 -13.74
C GLU A 54 -15.02 -13.96 -12.60
N VAL A 55 -14.75 -15.24 -12.46
CA VAL A 55 -13.84 -15.75 -11.42
C VAL A 55 -12.42 -15.25 -11.68
N GLU A 56 -11.94 -15.34 -12.91
CA GLU A 56 -10.62 -14.84 -13.31
C GLU A 56 -10.53 -13.34 -13.09
N ASN A 57 -11.56 -12.58 -13.44
CA ASN A 57 -11.60 -11.14 -13.23
C ASN A 57 -11.54 -10.77 -11.76
N ARG A 58 -12.27 -11.47 -10.89
CA ARG A 58 -12.23 -11.25 -9.44
C ARG A 58 -10.85 -11.56 -8.87
N TRP A 59 -10.23 -12.62 -9.35
CA TRP A 59 -8.88 -12.99 -8.96
C TRP A 59 -7.89 -11.88 -9.29
N THR A 60 -7.95 -11.40 -10.51
CA THR A 60 -7.07 -10.33 -10.99
C THR A 60 -7.33 -9.03 -10.22
N GLN A 61 -8.59 -8.70 -9.94
CA GLN A 61 -8.94 -7.54 -9.11
C GLN A 61 -8.33 -7.66 -7.70
N GLY A 62 -8.39 -8.85 -7.10
CA GLY A 62 -7.78 -9.11 -5.80
C GLY A 62 -6.27 -8.89 -5.82
N GLN A 63 -5.59 -9.34 -6.88
CA GLN A 63 -4.16 -9.10 -7.06
C GLN A 63 -3.85 -7.62 -7.18
N VAL A 64 -4.62 -6.88 -7.97
CA VAL A 64 -4.46 -5.43 -8.14
C VAL A 64 -4.61 -4.72 -6.79
N GLN A 65 -5.64 -5.06 -6.02
CA GLN A 65 -5.88 -4.45 -4.73
C GLN A 65 -4.74 -4.73 -3.74
N ALA A 66 -4.33 -5.98 -3.62
CA ALA A 66 -3.27 -6.37 -2.70
C ALA A 66 -1.94 -5.71 -3.05
N LEU A 67 -1.56 -5.75 -4.33
CA LEU A 67 -0.31 -5.13 -4.79
C LEU A 67 -0.35 -3.60 -4.62
N SER A 68 -1.49 -2.97 -4.92
CA SER A 68 -1.64 -1.53 -4.76
C SER A 68 -1.49 -1.12 -3.29
N LEU A 69 -2.06 -1.87 -2.37
CA LEU A 69 -1.94 -1.59 -0.93
C LEU A 69 -0.49 -1.71 -0.46
N ILE A 70 0.19 -2.77 -0.85
CA ILE A 70 1.59 -2.98 -0.48
C ILE A 70 2.48 -1.86 -1.05
N LEU A 71 2.30 -1.54 -2.34
CA LEU A 71 3.11 -0.52 -3.00
C LEU A 71 2.85 0.88 -2.45
N ASN A 72 1.61 1.19 -2.07
CA ASN A 72 1.25 2.52 -1.58
C ASN A 72 1.55 2.72 -0.10
N THR A 73 1.71 1.66 0.68
CA THR A 73 1.99 1.75 2.11
C THR A 73 3.41 1.26 2.43
N LEU A 74 3.60 -0.06 2.40
CA LEU A 74 4.84 -0.69 2.86
C LEU A 74 6.04 -0.34 1.99
N LEU A 75 5.86 -0.22 0.68
CA LEU A 75 6.95 0.09 -0.24
C LEU A 75 7.13 1.59 -0.50
N ARG A 76 6.32 2.43 0.15
CA ARG A 76 6.50 3.87 0.23
C ARG A 76 6.41 4.32 1.69
N PRO A 77 7.26 3.75 2.56
CA PRO A 77 7.09 3.92 4.01
C PRO A 77 7.30 5.35 4.46
N ARG A 78 8.19 6.10 3.82
CA ARG A 78 8.43 7.50 4.18
C ARG A 78 7.22 8.38 3.91
N ALA A 79 6.61 8.20 2.75
CA ALA A 79 5.40 8.95 2.40
C ALA A 79 4.26 8.63 3.36
N GLU A 80 4.09 7.36 3.73
CA GLU A 80 3.05 6.93 4.66
C GLU A 80 3.30 7.50 6.06
N LEU A 81 4.54 7.44 6.56
CA LEU A 81 4.89 8.01 7.87
C LEU A 81 4.69 9.53 7.90
N MET A 82 5.04 10.21 6.83
CA MET A 82 4.81 11.65 6.71
C MET A 82 3.33 11.98 6.71
N ALA A 83 2.52 11.21 6.02
CA ALA A 83 1.06 11.39 6.00
C ALA A 83 0.46 11.20 7.38
N ARG A 84 0.92 10.19 8.14
CA ARG A 84 0.48 9.94 9.51
C ARG A 84 0.88 11.07 10.45
N ALA A 85 2.09 11.57 10.32
CA ALA A 85 2.58 12.67 11.13
C ALA A 85 1.78 13.95 10.86
N LYS A 86 1.47 14.21 9.60
CA LYS A 86 0.64 15.36 9.20
C LYS A 86 -0.76 15.26 9.77
N GLU A 87 -1.38 14.09 9.67
CA GLU A 87 -2.71 13.83 10.21
C GLU A 87 -2.73 14.02 11.74
N ALA A 88 -1.73 13.48 12.43
CA ALA A 88 -1.61 13.63 13.88
C ALA A 88 -1.45 15.11 14.26
N ALA A 89 -0.67 15.89 13.52
CA ALA A 89 -0.49 17.31 13.77
C ALA A 89 -1.80 18.08 13.55
N GLU A 90 -2.53 17.78 12.50
CA GLU A 90 -3.84 18.38 12.22
C GLU A 90 -4.85 18.06 13.32
N ASN A 91 -4.85 16.82 13.81
CA ASN A 91 -5.75 16.40 14.87
C ASN A 91 -5.39 16.98 16.23
N ALA A 92 -4.12 17.36 16.44
CA ALA A 92 -3.63 17.97 17.66
C ALA A 92 -3.89 19.47 17.72
N LEU A 93 -4.19 20.12 16.60
CA LEU A 93 -4.46 21.55 16.57
C LEU A 93 -5.76 21.90 17.31
N PRO A 94 -5.76 22.98 18.12
CA PRO A 94 -6.99 23.41 18.78
C PRO A 94 -8.03 23.80 17.73
N ARG A 95 -9.26 23.34 17.95
CA ARG A 95 -10.35 23.62 17.00
C ARG A 95 -11.12 24.89 17.34
N ASN A 96 -10.81 25.52 18.46
CA ASN A 96 -11.50 26.72 18.93
C ASN A 96 -10.65 27.96 18.67
N PHE A 97 -10.85 28.53 17.53
CA PHE A 97 -10.26 29.83 17.22
C PHE A 97 -11.35 30.87 17.12
#